data_0f9ba8fedece38038ef554df904b6322
#
_entry.id   0f9ba8fedece38038ef554df904b6322
#
_cell.length_a   1.000
_cell.length_b   1.000
_cell.length_c   1.000
_cell.angle_alpha   90.00
_cell.angle_beta   90.00
_cell.angle_gamma   90.00
#
_symmetry.space_group_name_H-M   'P 1'
#
loop_
_entity.id
_entity.type
_entity.pdbx_description
1 polymer ?
#
loop_
_entity_poly.entity_id
_entity_poly.type
_entity_poly.pdbx_seq_one_letter_code
_entity_poly.pdbx_strand_id
1 'polypeptide(L)'
;MMPRIFRSRAERFFLDHMDELKNAGFDAIGVGSMEEPGFLEAHVPGMKQHFDHGMYVFNHRAEMAMKAYGASRVTLPVELNARELSDAGVRGEVIVYGYLPMMVSAQCVKKTMEGCTGRPEVLYLRDRKGKAFPVKNQCRFCFNTIYNESPLSLLGLSAEAARLSPAAYRIALTLEDGETAKRVLRSFYEEYMEGKKQAPPSGNFTRGHFKRGVE
;
A
#
# COMPACT_ATOMS: atom_id res chain seq x y z
N MET A 1 7.39 6.40 0.62
CA MET A 1 7.47 4.93 0.52
C MET A 1 8.55 4.56 -0.48
N MET A 2 9.39 3.60 -0.15
CA MET A 2 10.41 3.04 -1.02
C MET A 2 9.78 2.18 -2.14
N PRO A 3 10.46 1.99 -3.28
CA PRO A 3 9.91 1.25 -4.42
C PRO A 3 9.85 -0.25 -4.13
N ARG A 4 8.73 -0.90 -4.43
CA ARG A 4 8.49 -2.34 -4.19
C ARG A 4 9.54 -3.29 -4.81
N ILE A 5 10.29 -2.84 -5.81
CA ILE A 5 11.45 -3.53 -6.36
C ILE A 5 12.66 -2.64 -6.13
N PHE A 6 13.44 -3.00 -5.10
CA PHE A 6 14.65 -2.30 -4.72
C PHE A 6 15.86 -3.00 -5.34
N ARG A 7 16.40 -2.40 -6.41
CA ARG A 7 17.57 -2.89 -7.16
C ARG A 7 18.56 -1.74 -7.36
N SER A 8 19.70 -2.01 -7.95
CA SER A 8 20.81 -1.06 -8.17
C SER A 8 20.37 0.31 -8.73
N ARG A 9 19.29 0.37 -9.54
CA ARG A 9 18.75 1.63 -10.05
C ARG A 9 18.03 2.43 -8.95
N ALA A 10 17.27 1.76 -8.09
CA ALA A 10 16.63 2.40 -6.95
C ALA A 10 17.66 2.80 -5.89
N GLU A 11 18.57 1.89 -5.57
CA GLU A 11 19.68 2.13 -4.65
C GLU A 11 20.48 3.38 -5.06
N ARG A 12 20.96 3.45 -6.31
CA ARG A 12 21.68 4.61 -6.82
C ARG A 12 20.87 5.90 -6.71
N PHE A 13 19.59 5.85 -7.10
CA PHE A 13 18.71 7.02 -6.97
C PHE A 13 18.65 7.53 -5.53
N PHE A 14 18.48 6.65 -4.55
CA PHE A 14 18.42 7.05 -3.15
C PHE A 14 19.76 7.54 -2.62
N LEU A 15 20.89 6.96 -3.07
CA LEU A 15 22.21 7.46 -2.74
C LEU A 15 22.43 8.87 -3.29
N ASP A 16 22.08 9.11 -4.54
CA ASP A 16 22.21 10.42 -5.20
C ASP A 16 21.34 11.52 -4.54
N HIS A 17 20.24 11.13 -3.86
CA HIS A 17 19.30 12.07 -3.21
C HIS A 17 19.28 11.91 -1.68
N MET A 18 20.34 11.36 -1.11
CA MET A 18 20.36 11.03 0.33
C MET A 18 20.27 12.26 1.22
N ASP A 19 20.94 13.35 0.86
CA ASP A 19 20.89 14.60 1.61
C ASP A 19 19.51 15.24 1.55
N GLU A 20 18.84 15.17 0.40
CA GLU A 20 17.45 15.63 0.28
C GLU A 20 16.54 14.81 1.17
N LEU A 21 16.71 13.47 1.21
CA LEU A 21 15.92 12.59 2.06
C LEU A 21 16.11 12.90 3.55
N LYS A 22 17.34 13.12 3.98
CA LYS A 22 17.68 13.47 5.37
C LYS A 22 17.09 14.81 5.79
N ASN A 23 17.09 15.79 4.88
CA ASN A 23 16.65 17.15 5.14
C ASN A 23 15.15 17.38 4.87
N ALA A 24 14.43 16.39 4.34
CA ALA A 24 13.01 16.53 3.99
C ALA A 24 12.05 16.59 5.19
N GLY A 25 12.54 16.37 6.41
CA GLY A 25 11.74 16.44 7.63
C GLY A 25 10.70 15.32 7.78
N PHE A 26 10.94 14.17 7.14
CA PHE A 26 10.07 13.01 7.31
C PHE A 26 10.27 12.35 8.67
N ASP A 27 9.17 12.06 9.38
CA ASP A 27 9.19 11.29 10.63
C ASP A 27 9.46 9.81 10.42
N ALA A 28 9.08 9.28 9.26
CA ALA A 28 9.21 7.87 8.93
C ALA A 28 9.25 7.61 7.43
N ILE A 29 9.79 6.46 7.04
CA ILE A 29 9.82 5.99 5.66
C ILE A 29 9.08 4.66 5.52
N GLY A 30 8.29 4.50 4.45
CA GLY A 30 7.58 3.26 4.18
C GLY A 30 8.51 2.23 3.51
N VAL A 31 8.50 1.01 4.03
CA VAL A 31 9.32 -0.14 3.61
C VAL A 31 8.42 -1.20 3.00
N GLY A 32 8.75 -1.68 1.82
CA GLY A 32 7.96 -2.65 1.08
C GLY A 32 8.68 -3.96 0.74
N SER A 33 9.99 -4.05 1.02
CA SER A 33 10.81 -5.25 0.78
C SER A 33 11.87 -5.43 1.86
N MET A 34 12.42 -6.64 1.98
CA MET A 34 13.39 -6.98 3.03
C MET A 34 14.79 -6.39 2.81
N GLU A 35 15.09 -5.92 1.61
CA GLU A 35 16.38 -5.27 1.29
C GLU A 35 16.46 -3.83 1.84
N GLU A 36 15.31 -3.19 1.96
CA GLU A 36 15.22 -1.76 2.30
C GLU A 36 15.62 -1.43 3.74
N PRO A 37 15.26 -2.21 4.78
CA PRO A 37 15.66 -1.93 6.15
C PRO A 37 17.16 -1.82 6.33
N GLY A 38 17.93 -2.76 5.76
CA GLY A 38 19.38 -2.74 5.84
C GLY A 38 19.99 -1.54 5.12
N PHE A 39 19.45 -1.16 3.97
CA PHE A 39 19.86 0.05 3.25
C PHE A 39 19.61 1.31 4.09
N LEU A 40 18.42 1.43 4.69
CA LEU A 40 18.05 2.58 5.52
C LEU A 40 18.92 2.69 6.77
N GLU A 41 19.17 1.56 7.45
CA GLU A 41 20.03 1.56 8.64
C GLU A 41 21.45 2.02 8.32
N ALA A 42 21.99 1.62 7.16
CA ALA A 42 23.31 2.01 6.73
C ALA A 42 23.44 3.50 6.34
N HIS A 43 22.38 4.12 5.83
CA HIS A 43 22.47 5.45 5.23
C HIS A 43 21.69 6.55 5.97
N VAL A 44 20.62 6.17 6.71
CA VAL A 44 19.77 7.06 7.51
C VAL A 44 19.46 6.43 8.88
N PRO A 45 20.48 6.13 9.69
CA PRO A 45 20.28 5.48 10.97
C PRO A 45 19.34 6.28 11.86
N GLY A 46 18.45 5.59 12.57
CA GLY A 46 17.44 6.19 13.42
C GLY A 46 16.17 6.67 12.70
N MET A 47 16.09 6.60 11.36
CA MET A 47 14.86 6.87 10.63
C MET A 47 13.81 5.80 10.96
N LYS A 48 12.62 6.24 11.43
CA LYS A 48 11.52 5.30 11.70
C LYS A 48 11.08 4.62 10.40
N GLN A 49 10.91 3.30 10.46
CA GLN A 49 10.53 2.48 9.32
C GLN A 49 9.10 1.94 9.51
N HIS A 50 8.22 2.24 8.56
CA HIS A 50 6.86 1.69 8.54
C HIS A 50 6.78 0.57 7.50
N PHE A 51 6.65 -0.67 7.99
CA PHE A 51 6.60 -1.85 7.14
C PHE A 51 5.22 -2.02 6.53
N ASP A 52 5.17 -2.08 5.20
CA ASP A 52 3.94 -2.14 4.43
C ASP A 52 3.28 -3.55 4.48
N HIS A 53 2.01 -3.65 4.09
CA HIS A 53 1.23 -4.91 4.10
C HIS A 53 1.94 -6.07 3.37
N GLY A 54 2.73 -5.78 2.34
CA GLY A 54 3.53 -6.78 1.62
C GLY A 54 4.70 -7.38 2.41
N MET A 55 4.93 -6.96 3.66
CA MET A 55 5.85 -7.61 4.59
C MET A 55 5.19 -8.77 5.36
N TYR A 56 3.89 -9.03 5.11
CA TYR A 56 3.16 -10.21 5.55
C TYR A 56 3.19 -10.48 7.05
N VAL A 57 2.85 -9.47 7.85
CA VAL A 57 2.78 -9.61 9.32
C VAL A 57 1.43 -10.25 9.72
N PHE A 58 1.34 -11.56 9.60
CA PHE A 58 0.10 -12.33 9.84
C PHE A 58 -0.17 -12.67 11.31
N ASN A 59 0.80 -12.52 12.19
CA ASN A 59 0.67 -12.86 13.60
C ASN A 59 1.69 -12.12 14.47
N HIS A 60 1.54 -12.22 15.78
CA HIS A 60 2.41 -11.56 16.74
C HIS A 60 3.90 -11.99 16.64
N ARG A 61 4.20 -13.23 16.26
CA ARG A 61 5.59 -13.67 16.08
C ARG A 61 6.24 -12.98 14.87
N ALA A 62 5.49 -12.84 13.78
CA ALA A 62 5.95 -12.07 12.64
C ALA A 62 6.13 -10.58 13.01
N GLU A 63 5.22 -10.01 13.80
CA GLU A 63 5.38 -8.64 14.31
C GLU A 63 6.68 -8.49 15.12
N MET A 64 6.95 -9.39 16.05
CA MET A 64 8.19 -9.38 16.83
C MET A 64 9.44 -9.45 15.93
N ALA A 65 9.41 -10.32 14.93
CA ALA A 65 10.51 -10.44 13.97
C ALA A 65 10.70 -9.12 13.19
N MET A 66 9.62 -8.52 12.67
CA MET A 66 9.71 -7.25 11.94
C MET A 66 10.18 -6.10 12.84
N LYS A 67 9.77 -6.07 14.11
CA LYS A 67 10.31 -5.10 15.09
C LYS A 67 11.81 -5.28 15.31
N ALA A 68 12.30 -6.52 15.36
CA ALA A 68 13.74 -6.80 15.45
C ALA A 68 14.50 -6.35 14.20
N TYR A 69 13.84 -6.30 13.03
CA TYR A 69 14.38 -5.73 11.79
C TYR A 69 14.24 -4.20 11.68
N GLY A 70 13.74 -3.52 12.72
CA GLY A 70 13.65 -2.06 12.75
C GLY A 70 12.26 -1.48 12.46
N ALA A 71 11.21 -2.31 12.34
CA ALA A 71 9.87 -1.80 12.14
C ALA A 71 9.38 -1.00 13.35
N SER A 72 9.12 0.28 13.15
CA SER A 72 8.45 1.14 14.15
C SER A 72 6.93 0.99 14.11
N ARG A 73 6.38 0.63 12.93
CA ARG A 73 4.97 0.34 12.68
C ARG A 73 4.85 -0.68 11.54
N VAL A 74 3.79 -1.48 11.57
CA VAL A 74 3.44 -2.39 10.49
C VAL A 74 2.06 -2.06 9.94
N THR A 75 1.86 -2.28 8.64
CA THR A 75 0.53 -2.27 8.02
C THR A 75 0.00 -3.70 8.03
N LEU A 76 -1.22 -3.88 8.51
CA LEU A 76 -1.86 -5.19 8.59
C LEU A 76 -2.09 -5.77 7.19
N PRO A 77 -1.98 -7.10 7.03
CA PRO A 77 -2.18 -7.76 5.75
C PRO A 77 -3.62 -7.61 5.27
N VAL A 78 -3.79 -7.46 3.97
CA VAL A 78 -5.11 -7.29 3.32
C VAL A 78 -5.78 -8.62 3.00
N GLU A 79 -5.08 -9.72 3.21
CA GLU A 79 -5.52 -11.09 2.97
C GLU A 79 -6.33 -11.68 4.15
N LEU A 80 -6.19 -11.12 5.33
CA LEU A 80 -6.92 -11.56 6.52
C LEU A 80 -8.28 -10.86 6.65
N ASN A 81 -9.27 -11.59 7.14
CA ASN A 81 -10.55 -10.99 7.51
C ASN A 81 -10.47 -10.30 8.88
N ALA A 82 -11.53 -9.55 9.23
CA ALA A 82 -11.57 -8.78 10.48
C ALA A 82 -11.38 -9.64 11.74
N ARG A 83 -11.89 -10.89 11.75
CA ARG A 83 -11.73 -11.81 12.86
C ARG A 83 -10.28 -12.30 12.97
N GLU A 84 -9.71 -12.75 11.85
CA GLU A 84 -8.31 -13.19 11.79
C GLU A 84 -7.34 -12.08 12.18
N LEU A 85 -7.60 -10.84 11.74
CA LEU A 85 -6.82 -9.66 12.14
C LEU A 85 -6.91 -9.40 13.66
N SER A 86 -8.11 -9.57 14.24
CA SER A 86 -8.31 -9.47 15.69
C SER A 86 -7.57 -10.57 16.44
N ASP A 87 -7.68 -11.82 15.96
CA ASP A 87 -7.05 -12.98 16.57
C ASP A 87 -5.52 -12.94 16.46
N ALA A 88 -4.97 -12.32 15.42
CA ALA A 88 -3.54 -12.08 15.25
C ALA A 88 -2.94 -11.19 16.35
N GLY A 89 -3.75 -10.33 16.97
CA GLY A 89 -3.36 -9.49 18.10
C GLY A 89 -2.32 -8.41 17.76
N VAL A 90 -2.14 -8.10 16.46
CA VAL A 90 -1.15 -7.11 15.98
C VAL A 90 -1.79 -5.74 15.90
N ARG A 91 -1.23 -4.77 16.61
CA ARG A 91 -1.68 -3.38 16.56
C ARG A 91 -0.95 -2.62 15.45
N GLY A 92 -1.47 -2.73 14.23
CA GLY A 92 -0.90 -2.12 13.04
C GLY A 92 -1.79 -1.04 12.41
N GLU A 93 -1.39 -0.61 11.23
CA GLU A 93 -2.16 0.27 10.38
C GLU A 93 -3.10 -0.56 9.50
N VAL A 94 -4.37 -0.15 9.38
CA VAL A 94 -5.37 -0.80 8.52
C VAL A 94 -5.59 0.01 7.25
N ILE A 95 -5.45 -0.62 6.08
CA ILE A 95 -5.83 -0.01 4.80
C ILE A 95 -7.35 -0.03 4.69
N VAL A 96 -7.97 1.14 4.70
CA VAL A 96 -9.42 1.29 4.60
C VAL A 96 -9.90 1.66 3.20
N TYR A 97 -8.97 2.15 2.36
CA TYR A 97 -9.25 2.46 0.96
C TYR A 97 -7.98 2.36 0.10
N GLY A 98 -8.15 1.91 -1.14
CA GLY A 98 -7.16 2.03 -2.22
C GLY A 98 -7.19 0.87 -3.21
N TYR A 99 -6.61 1.09 -4.38
CA TYR A 99 -6.37 0.01 -5.33
C TYR A 99 -5.26 -0.90 -4.81
N LEU A 100 -5.61 -2.15 -4.54
CA LEU A 100 -4.64 -3.14 -4.04
C LEU A 100 -3.74 -3.63 -5.16
N PRO A 101 -2.41 -3.67 -4.96
CA PRO A 101 -1.49 -4.29 -5.89
C PRO A 101 -1.75 -5.80 -5.97
N MET A 102 -2.10 -6.30 -7.15
CA MET A 102 -2.26 -7.73 -7.41
C MET A 102 -0.96 -8.38 -7.85
N MET A 103 -0.10 -7.60 -8.54
CA MET A 103 1.20 -8.06 -9.00
C MET A 103 2.17 -6.88 -9.12
N VAL A 104 3.41 -7.12 -8.77
CA VAL A 104 4.54 -6.22 -9.06
C VAL A 104 5.53 -6.96 -9.96
N SER A 105 5.85 -6.39 -11.12
CA SER A 105 6.68 -7.04 -12.12
C SER A 105 7.81 -6.14 -12.61
N ALA A 106 9.02 -6.67 -12.63
CA ALA A 106 10.18 -6.02 -13.25
C ALA A 106 10.13 -6.04 -14.77
N GLN A 107 9.26 -6.87 -15.38
CA GLN A 107 9.05 -6.88 -16.82
C GLN A 107 8.03 -5.81 -17.19
N CYS A 108 8.46 -4.80 -17.95
CA CYS A 108 7.62 -3.67 -18.31
C CYS A 108 6.63 -4.04 -19.43
N VAL A 109 5.32 -3.99 -19.13
CA VAL A 109 4.25 -4.25 -20.11
C VAL A 109 4.38 -3.34 -21.33
N LYS A 110 4.56 -2.03 -21.12
CA LYS A 110 4.73 -1.06 -22.21
C LYS A 110 5.92 -1.40 -23.11
N LYS A 111 7.08 -1.67 -22.49
CA LYS A 111 8.30 -2.03 -23.24
C LYS A 111 8.11 -3.28 -24.08
N THR A 112 7.36 -4.27 -23.57
CA THR A 112 7.11 -5.54 -24.25
C THR A 112 6.15 -5.39 -25.43
N MET A 113 5.14 -4.52 -25.29
CA MET A 113 4.07 -4.36 -26.27
C MET A 113 4.40 -3.32 -27.36
N GLU A 114 4.93 -2.17 -26.97
CA GLU A 114 5.02 -0.99 -27.85
C GLU A 114 6.40 -0.32 -27.83
N GLY A 115 7.33 -0.81 -27.00
CA GLY A 115 8.62 -0.16 -26.77
C GLY A 115 8.63 0.79 -25.58
N CYS A 116 9.83 1.11 -25.09
CA CYS A 116 10.00 1.95 -23.91
C CYS A 116 9.95 3.45 -24.28
N THR A 117 9.00 4.19 -23.71
CA THR A 117 8.93 5.66 -23.85
C THR A 117 9.64 6.40 -22.71
N GLY A 118 9.97 5.72 -21.60
CA GLY A 118 10.51 6.33 -20.37
C GLY A 118 9.50 7.20 -19.61
N ARG A 119 8.26 7.30 -20.07
CA ARG A 119 7.21 8.12 -19.46
C ARG A 119 6.29 7.25 -18.59
N PRO A 120 6.00 7.66 -17.34
CA PRO A 120 5.02 6.98 -16.51
C PRO A 120 3.61 7.18 -17.09
N GLU A 121 2.89 6.09 -17.22
CA GLU A 121 1.50 6.06 -17.70
C GLU A 121 0.71 4.95 -17.02
N VAL A 122 -0.61 5.00 -17.14
CA VAL A 122 -1.51 3.93 -16.70
C VAL A 122 -2.05 3.23 -17.93
N LEU A 123 -1.75 1.93 -18.05
CA LEU A 123 -2.27 1.04 -19.08
C LEU A 123 -3.35 0.14 -18.46
N TYR A 124 -4.03 -0.64 -19.30
CA TYR A 124 -5.03 -1.59 -18.84
C TYR A 124 -4.81 -2.96 -19.46
N LEU A 125 -4.68 -3.98 -18.62
CA LEU A 125 -4.75 -5.38 -19.03
C LEU A 125 -6.19 -5.86 -18.92
N ARG A 126 -6.68 -6.57 -19.95
CA ARG A 126 -8.01 -7.18 -19.92
C ARG A 126 -7.90 -8.69 -19.79
N ASP A 127 -8.68 -9.26 -18.88
CA ASP A 127 -8.80 -10.70 -18.75
C ASP A 127 -9.81 -11.29 -19.78
N ARG A 128 -9.95 -12.61 -19.77
CA ARG A 128 -10.89 -13.32 -20.66
C ARG A 128 -12.36 -12.99 -20.39
N LYS A 129 -12.67 -12.42 -19.22
CA LYS A 129 -14.02 -12.00 -18.81
C LYS A 129 -14.27 -10.50 -19.08
N GLY A 130 -13.31 -9.82 -19.73
CA GLY A 130 -13.41 -8.40 -20.07
C GLY A 130 -13.09 -7.44 -18.91
N LYS A 131 -12.66 -7.94 -17.74
CA LYS A 131 -12.26 -7.11 -16.61
C LYS A 131 -10.96 -6.39 -16.91
N ALA A 132 -10.90 -5.10 -16.59
CA ALA A 132 -9.76 -4.24 -16.87
C ALA A 132 -8.96 -3.97 -15.60
N PHE A 133 -7.71 -4.43 -15.59
CA PHE A 133 -6.77 -4.26 -14.48
C PHE A 133 -5.81 -3.11 -14.79
N PRO A 134 -5.81 -2.03 -14.00
CA PRO A 134 -4.89 -0.92 -14.21
C PRO A 134 -3.44 -1.34 -13.98
N VAL A 135 -2.55 -0.92 -14.87
CA VAL A 135 -1.11 -1.15 -14.80
C VAL A 135 -0.40 0.18 -14.74
N LYS A 136 0.21 0.52 -13.62
CA LYS A 136 0.98 1.76 -13.44
C LYS A 136 2.47 1.48 -13.64
N ASN A 137 3.05 2.12 -14.66
CA ASN A 137 4.47 2.03 -14.93
C ASN A 137 5.27 2.92 -13.98
N GLN A 138 6.18 2.31 -13.23
CA GLN A 138 7.14 3.01 -12.38
C GLN A 138 8.46 3.21 -13.14
N CYS A 139 8.44 4.09 -14.15
CA CYS A 139 9.56 4.26 -15.10
C CYS A 139 10.88 4.65 -14.43
N ARG A 140 10.84 5.42 -13.34
CA ARG A 140 12.06 5.78 -12.58
C ARG A 140 12.83 4.57 -12.11
N PHE A 141 12.14 3.52 -11.65
CA PHE A 141 12.74 2.30 -11.09
C PHE A 141 12.56 1.07 -12.00
N CYS A 142 11.93 1.25 -13.16
CA CYS A 142 11.75 0.24 -14.20
C CYS A 142 11.00 -1.03 -13.74
N PHE A 143 9.83 -0.84 -13.11
CA PHE A 143 8.89 -1.91 -12.79
C PHE A 143 7.43 -1.46 -13.01
N ASN A 144 6.49 -2.40 -12.98
CA ASN A 144 5.06 -2.11 -13.05
C ASN A 144 4.35 -2.63 -11.82
N THR A 145 3.27 -1.95 -11.47
CA THR A 145 2.29 -2.44 -10.50
C THR A 145 0.97 -2.65 -11.23
N ILE A 146 0.47 -3.88 -11.19
CA ILE A 146 -0.86 -4.25 -11.69
C ILE A 146 -1.79 -4.20 -10.49
N TYR A 147 -2.82 -3.39 -10.58
CA TYR A 147 -3.80 -3.21 -9.51
C TYR A 147 -5.07 -3.99 -9.77
N ASN A 148 -5.84 -4.23 -8.72
CA ASN A 148 -7.19 -4.79 -8.84
C ASN A 148 -8.07 -3.90 -9.72
N GLU A 149 -9.10 -4.46 -10.35
CA GLU A 149 -10.06 -3.75 -11.21
C GLU A 149 -10.85 -2.66 -10.45
N SER A 150 -11.05 -2.84 -9.15
CA SER A 150 -11.79 -1.94 -8.28
C SER A 150 -11.01 -1.67 -6.99
N PRO A 151 -11.16 -0.47 -6.39
CA PRO A 151 -10.52 -0.18 -5.13
C PRO A 151 -11.13 -0.97 -3.99
N LEU A 152 -10.31 -1.34 -3.00
CA LEU A 152 -10.78 -1.67 -1.67
C LEU A 152 -11.48 -0.45 -1.08
N SER A 153 -12.62 -0.66 -0.43
CA SER A 153 -13.26 0.38 0.38
C SER A 153 -13.92 -0.24 1.60
N LEU A 154 -13.56 0.23 2.78
CA LEU A 154 -14.22 -0.13 4.05
C LEU A 154 -15.19 0.97 4.53
N LEU A 155 -15.57 1.91 3.64
CA LEU A 155 -16.61 2.90 3.94
C LEU A 155 -17.93 2.20 4.28
N GLY A 156 -18.57 2.57 5.38
CA GLY A 156 -19.72 1.87 5.97
C GLY A 156 -19.33 0.73 6.91
N LEU A 157 -18.03 0.52 7.19
CA LEU A 157 -17.51 -0.53 8.09
C LEU A 157 -16.59 0.03 9.18
N SER A 158 -16.69 1.32 9.50
CA SER A 158 -15.82 1.98 10.49
C SER A 158 -15.91 1.34 11.88
N ALA A 159 -17.10 0.90 12.30
CA ALA A 159 -17.29 0.22 13.58
C ALA A 159 -16.55 -1.14 13.64
N GLU A 160 -16.58 -1.91 12.55
CA GLU A 160 -15.83 -3.17 12.44
C GLU A 160 -14.32 -2.92 12.42
N ALA A 161 -13.87 -1.93 11.65
CA ALA A 161 -12.47 -1.55 11.60
C ALA A 161 -11.95 -1.03 12.95
N ALA A 162 -12.78 -0.30 13.71
CA ALA A 162 -12.42 0.21 15.03
C ALA A 162 -12.23 -0.90 16.08
N ARG A 163 -12.93 -2.03 15.95
CA ARG A 163 -12.76 -3.20 16.86
C ARG A 163 -11.36 -3.80 16.81
N LEU A 164 -10.64 -3.60 15.70
CA LEU A 164 -9.23 -4.01 15.58
C LEU A 164 -8.29 -3.13 16.42
N SER A 165 -8.78 -2.03 17.00
CA SER A 165 -7.96 -1.05 17.72
C SER A 165 -6.70 -0.64 16.95
N PRO A 166 -6.80 -0.26 15.66
CA PRO A 166 -5.64 -0.03 14.82
C PRO A 166 -4.83 1.17 15.28
N ALA A 167 -3.53 1.15 14.99
CA ALA A 167 -2.65 2.29 15.26
C ALA A 167 -2.94 3.49 14.34
N ALA A 168 -3.43 3.21 13.13
CA ALA A 168 -3.85 4.22 12.16
C ALA A 168 -4.76 3.60 11.09
N TYR A 169 -5.50 4.46 10.36
CA TYR A 169 -6.19 4.11 9.13
C TYR A 169 -5.43 4.69 7.93
N ARG A 170 -5.28 3.89 6.87
CA ARG A 170 -4.63 4.32 5.63
C ARG A 170 -5.62 4.44 4.49
N ILE A 171 -5.62 5.58 3.83
CA ILE A 171 -6.21 5.80 2.51
C ILE A 171 -5.07 5.80 1.50
N ALA A 172 -4.99 4.77 0.65
CA ALA A 172 -3.91 4.59 -0.33
C ALA A 172 -4.36 5.06 -1.72
N LEU A 173 -4.26 6.36 -1.97
CA LEU A 173 -4.55 6.96 -3.28
C LEU A 173 -3.43 6.64 -4.28
N THR A 174 -3.76 6.02 -5.40
CA THR A 174 -2.78 5.56 -6.39
C THR A 174 -3.14 5.86 -7.84
N LEU A 175 -4.41 5.71 -8.20
CA LEU A 175 -4.93 5.85 -9.57
C LEU A 175 -6.00 6.95 -9.68
N GLU A 176 -6.47 7.44 -8.56
CA GLU A 176 -7.54 8.42 -8.48
C GLU A 176 -7.09 9.78 -9.02
N ASP A 177 -8.00 10.45 -9.74
CA ASP A 177 -7.84 11.87 -10.04
C ASP A 177 -8.09 12.75 -8.80
N GLY A 178 -7.79 14.03 -8.91
CA GLY A 178 -7.88 14.96 -7.79
C GLY A 178 -9.29 15.11 -7.21
N GLU A 179 -10.32 15.06 -8.04
CA GLU A 179 -11.72 15.17 -7.57
C GLU A 179 -12.19 13.90 -6.88
N THR A 180 -11.85 12.75 -7.41
CA THR A 180 -12.10 11.47 -6.75
C THR A 180 -11.35 11.36 -5.43
N ALA A 181 -10.08 11.77 -5.39
CA ALA A 181 -9.29 11.78 -4.18
C ALA A 181 -9.91 12.66 -3.08
N LYS A 182 -10.33 13.89 -3.41
CA LYS A 182 -11.01 14.78 -2.47
C LYS A 182 -12.30 14.17 -1.91
N ARG A 183 -13.12 13.59 -2.79
CA ARG A 183 -14.37 12.94 -2.40
C ARG A 183 -14.14 11.76 -1.47
N VAL A 184 -13.17 10.90 -1.79
CA VAL A 184 -12.78 9.76 -0.93
C VAL A 184 -12.32 10.28 0.43
N LEU A 185 -11.38 11.20 0.48
CA LEU A 185 -10.85 11.74 1.73
C LEU A 185 -11.96 12.32 2.60
N ARG A 186 -12.89 13.11 2.02
CA ARG A 186 -14.03 13.68 2.75
C ARG A 186 -14.92 12.60 3.35
N SER A 187 -15.34 11.60 2.53
CA SER A 187 -16.25 10.54 3.01
C SER A 187 -15.63 9.72 4.14
N PHE A 188 -14.35 9.38 4.04
CA PHE A 188 -13.66 8.65 5.11
C PHE A 188 -13.44 9.52 6.35
N TYR A 189 -13.11 10.80 6.19
CA TYR A 189 -12.99 11.72 7.32
C TYR A 189 -14.32 11.84 8.09
N GLU A 190 -15.42 12.07 7.37
CA GLU A 190 -16.76 12.18 7.96
C GLU A 190 -17.17 10.91 8.72
N GLU A 191 -16.86 9.70 8.17
CA GLU A 191 -17.24 8.46 8.84
C GLU A 191 -16.26 8.08 9.97
N TYR A 192 -14.97 8.07 9.70
CA TYR A 192 -13.98 7.53 10.62
C TYR A 192 -13.56 8.51 11.72
N MET A 193 -13.67 9.83 11.49
CA MET A 193 -13.26 10.85 12.43
C MET A 193 -14.46 11.55 13.08
N GLU A 194 -15.54 11.79 12.33
CA GLU A 194 -16.73 12.50 12.84
C GLU A 194 -17.87 11.54 13.21
N GLY A 195 -17.74 10.24 12.94
CA GLY A 195 -18.75 9.24 13.25
C GLY A 195 -20.05 9.34 12.41
N LYS A 196 -20.03 10.08 11.30
CA LYS A 196 -21.18 10.22 10.41
C LYS A 196 -21.32 8.97 9.56
N LYS A 197 -22.47 8.31 9.65
CA LYS A 197 -22.76 7.15 8.78
C LYS A 197 -22.68 7.56 7.31
N GLN A 198 -21.83 6.87 6.56
CA GLN A 198 -21.73 7.02 5.12
C GLN A 198 -22.39 5.83 4.40
N ALA A 199 -23.02 6.10 3.26
CA ALA A 199 -23.44 5.05 2.36
C ALA A 199 -22.20 4.36 1.73
N PRO A 200 -22.29 3.07 1.35
CA PRO A 200 -21.26 2.45 0.54
C PRO A 200 -20.95 3.31 -0.70
N PRO A 201 -19.71 3.30 -1.21
CA PRO A 201 -19.38 4.08 -2.40
C PRO A 201 -20.32 3.78 -3.55
N SER A 202 -20.73 4.81 -4.29
CA SER A 202 -21.39 4.62 -5.57
C SER A 202 -20.34 4.14 -6.60
N GLY A 203 -20.59 3.00 -7.26
CA GLY A 203 -19.70 2.42 -8.27
C GLY A 203 -19.05 1.11 -7.84
N ASN A 204 -18.12 0.63 -8.66
CA ASN A 204 -17.42 -0.63 -8.38
C ASN A 204 -16.40 -0.45 -7.24
N PHE A 205 -16.54 -1.25 -6.20
CA PHE A 205 -15.56 -1.36 -5.12
C PHE A 205 -15.54 -2.81 -4.61
N THR A 206 -14.51 -3.16 -3.88
CA THR A 206 -14.40 -4.44 -3.19
C THR A 206 -14.22 -4.23 -1.68
N ARG A 207 -14.68 -5.20 -0.89
CA ARG A 207 -14.34 -5.31 0.54
C ARG A 207 -13.03 -6.09 0.76
N GLY A 208 -12.40 -6.55 -0.31
CA GLY A 208 -11.24 -7.45 -0.24
C GLY A 208 -11.61 -8.70 0.57
N HIS A 209 -10.67 -9.17 1.36
CA HIS A 209 -10.87 -10.30 2.27
C HIS A 209 -11.42 -9.89 3.65
N PHE A 210 -11.62 -8.61 3.92
CA PHE A 210 -11.97 -8.08 5.25
C PHE A 210 -13.20 -8.77 5.88
N LYS A 211 -14.20 -9.18 5.07
CA LYS A 211 -15.38 -9.89 5.57
C LYS A 211 -15.26 -11.42 5.54
N ARG A 212 -14.54 -11.99 4.58
CA ARG A 212 -14.59 -13.44 4.29
C ARG A 212 -13.25 -14.17 4.44
N GLY A 213 -12.13 -13.45 4.44
CA GLY A 213 -10.80 -14.04 4.39
C GLY A 213 -10.44 -14.59 3.00
N VAL A 214 -9.32 -15.30 2.94
CA VAL A 214 -8.89 -16.10 1.77
C VAL A 214 -9.38 -17.52 2.01
N GLU A 215 -10.24 -18.04 1.14
CA GLU A 215 -10.69 -19.44 1.11
C GLU A 215 -9.67 -20.33 0.41
#